data_9a9a32f8c87eb27d45cbeb2fff49c34d
#
_entry.id   9a9a32f8c87eb27d45cbeb2fff49c34d
#
_cell.length_a   1.000
_cell.length_b   1.000
_cell.length_c   1.000
_cell.angle_alpha   90.00
_cell.angle_beta   90.00
_cell.angle_gamma   90.00
#
_symmetry.space_group_name_H-M   'P 1'
#
loop_
_entity.id
_entity.type
_entity.pdbx_description
1 polymer ?
#
loop_
_entity_poly.entity_id
_entity_poly.type
_entity_poly.pdbx_seq_one_letter_code
_entity_poly.pdbx_strand_id
1 'polypeptide(L)'
;MKAVAIITFFMSFALMSNGQSLQFDYFGIKNPGEKNELFAPNVVSLKNFNEKSLAISPIGDEVFFSAGPGWPECKIMYIKKINNKWTEPKVAEFSIDCFTTEPAFSPDGKYLYYSSSKGMQDIKQYCIWRVEKIGNNWGAPKKVIDIADPKIWEFHPTITKSGTVYFCCWDSLKQVGNIYQSKYSDGAYTEPEKVVLRFDIQGSDTDPFVDPDEKYLITSSTGQNSKGGYDTYISYKKEDGSWLSPINFGDKFNTIGDDNSFDISPDGRFLFIYKQDDVYWTETKGALKSLRKNDDPNE
;
A
#
# COMPACT_ATOMS: atom_id res chain seq x y z
N MET A 1 53.64 47.34 10.05
CA MET A 1 52.64 46.28 10.31
C MET A 1 51.42 46.58 9.46
N LYS A 2 51.20 45.83 8.41
CA LYS A 2 50.03 45.95 7.50
C LYS A 2 48.97 44.98 7.95
N ALA A 3 47.78 45.46 8.34
CA ALA A 3 46.64 44.66 8.68
C ALA A 3 45.99 44.15 7.39
N VAL A 4 45.84 42.83 7.26
CA VAL A 4 45.10 42.18 6.20
C VAL A 4 43.66 41.97 6.70
N ALA A 5 42.71 42.64 6.07
CA ALA A 5 41.30 42.47 6.34
C ALA A 5 40.81 41.22 5.53
N ILE A 6 40.38 40.19 6.23
CA ILE A 6 39.71 39.04 5.66
C ILE A 6 38.22 39.36 5.53
N ILE A 7 37.74 39.57 4.30
CA ILE A 7 36.33 39.75 4.02
C ILE A 7 35.75 38.34 3.82
N THR A 8 34.99 37.87 4.80
CA THR A 8 34.24 36.62 4.73
C THR A 8 32.90 36.87 3.99
N PHE A 9 32.80 36.36 2.77
CA PHE A 9 31.56 36.43 1.97
C PHE A 9 30.62 35.35 2.47
N PHE A 10 29.61 35.73 3.23
CA PHE A 10 28.48 34.85 3.55
C PHE A 10 27.56 34.76 2.32
N MET A 11 27.66 33.67 1.58
CA MET A 11 26.72 33.33 0.51
C MET A 11 25.49 32.70 1.16
N SER A 12 24.46 33.51 1.39
CA SER A 12 23.13 33.03 1.81
C SER A 12 22.51 32.27 0.66
N PHE A 13 22.56 30.95 0.70
CA PHE A 13 21.70 30.12 -0.13
C PHE A 13 20.27 30.25 0.38
N ALA A 14 19.49 31.12 -0.26
CA ALA A 14 18.04 31.07 -0.15
C ALA A 14 17.55 29.81 -0.86
N LEU A 15 17.26 28.76 -0.11
CA LEU A 15 16.48 27.62 -0.58
C LEU A 15 15.07 28.12 -0.89
N MET A 16 14.84 28.53 -2.14
CA MET A 16 13.48 28.64 -2.66
C MET A 16 12.92 27.23 -2.77
N SER A 17 12.18 26.81 -1.76
CA SER A 17 11.28 25.66 -1.89
C SER A 17 10.12 26.09 -2.78
N ASN A 18 10.30 26.00 -4.09
CA ASN A 18 9.19 25.94 -5.01
C ASN A 18 8.47 24.61 -4.74
N GLY A 19 7.45 24.66 -3.90
CA GLY A 19 6.49 23.58 -3.73
C GLY A 19 5.66 23.41 -4.99
N GLN A 20 6.29 22.95 -6.08
CA GLN A 20 5.54 22.35 -7.16
C GLN A 20 4.96 21.05 -6.60
N SER A 21 3.65 21.04 -6.35
CA SER A 21 2.94 19.79 -6.11
C SER A 21 3.25 18.85 -7.28
N LEU A 22 3.82 17.68 -7.00
CA LEU A 22 4.02 16.64 -8.00
C LEU A 22 2.66 16.37 -8.65
N GLN A 23 2.52 16.74 -9.90
CA GLN A 23 1.28 16.52 -10.63
C GLN A 23 1.38 15.17 -11.32
N PHE A 24 0.78 14.15 -10.68
CA PHE A 24 0.62 12.83 -11.28
C PHE A 24 -0.35 12.93 -12.46
N ASP A 25 0.01 12.35 -13.60
CA ASP A 25 -0.83 12.38 -14.80
C ASP A 25 -1.80 11.18 -14.91
N TYR A 26 -1.65 10.17 -14.04
CA TYR A 26 -2.50 8.97 -14.01
C TYR A 26 -2.88 8.45 -15.41
N PHE A 27 -1.87 8.26 -16.28
CA PHE A 27 -2.03 7.86 -17.68
C PHE A 27 -2.79 8.88 -18.56
N GLY A 28 -2.93 10.13 -18.12
CA GLY A 28 -3.70 11.16 -18.82
C GLY A 28 -5.21 10.96 -18.77
N ILE A 29 -5.72 10.03 -17.94
CA ILE A 29 -7.14 9.79 -17.79
C ILE A 29 -7.81 10.89 -16.98
N LYS A 30 -9.11 11.10 -17.27
CA LYS A 30 -9.90 12.12 -16.57
C LYS A 30 -10.15 11.69 -15.13
N ASN A 31 -9.98 12.64 -14.21
CA ASN A 31 -10.30 12.47 -12.79
C ASN A 31 -11.76 11.97 -12.58
N PRO A 32 -12.00 10.88 -11.83
CA PRO A 32 -13.32 10.29 -11.61
C PRO A 32 -14.24 11.16 -10.73
N GLY A 33 -13.67 12.12 -9.98
CA GLY A 33 -14.40 12.83 -8.93
C GLY A 33 -14.80 11.89 -7.78
N GLU A 34 -16.02 12.01 -7.30
CA GLU A 34 -16.53 11.20 -6.17
C GLU A 34 -17.15 9.85 -6.59
N LYS A 35 -17.12 9.52 -7.89
CA LYS A 35 -17.65 8.24 -8.40
C LYS A 35 -16.57 7.18 -8.41
N ASN A 36 -16.96 5.93 -8.18
CA ASN A 36 -16.08 4.80 -8.42
C ASN A 36 -16.06 4.51 -9.92
N GLU A 37 -14.96 4.81 -10.61
CA GLU A 37 -14.77 4.54 -12.04
C GLU A 37 -13.66 3.49 -12.22
N LEU A 38 -13.68 2.75 -13.31
CA LEU A 38 -12.65 1.78 -13.66
C LEU A 38 -11.32 2.52 -13.89
N PHE A 39 -10.22 2.08 -13.24
CA PHE A 39 -8.93 2.73 -13.36
C PHE A 39 -8.17 2.24 -14.59
N ALA A 40 -7.73 3.16 -15.44
CA ALA A 40 -6.86 2.92 -16.59
C ALA A 40 -7.24 1.67 -17.41
N PRO A 41 -8.44 1.62 -18.03
CA PRO A 41 -8.90 0.48 -18.81
C PRO A 41 -7.91 0.13 -19.94
N ASN A 42 -7.61 -1.17 -20.11
CA ASN A 42 -6.61 -1.74 -21.03
C ASN A 42 -5.14 -1.35 -20.75
N VAL A 43 -4.88 -0.67 -19.64
CA VAL A 43 -3.52 -0.32 -19.18
C VAL A 43 -3.21 -0.99 -17.85
N VAL A 44 -4.06 -0.79 -16.85
CA VAL A 44 -4.02 -1.47 -15.55
C VAL A 44 -5.14 -2.50 -15.47
N SER A 45 -6.40 -2.09 -15.68
CA SER A 45 -7.52 -3.03 -15.78
C SER A 45 -7.49 -3.72 -17.16
N LEU A 46 -6.93 -4.93 -17.18
CA LEU A 46 -6.64 -5.71 -18.38
C LEU A 46 -7.79 -6.68 -18.67
N LYS A 47 -8.11 -6.85 -19.94
CA LYS A 47 -9.14 -7.79 -20.34
C LYS A 47 -8.74 -9.24 -20.04
N ASN A 48 -9.61 -10.00 -19.38
CA ASN A 48 -9.41 -11.41 -18.99
C ASN A 48 -8.33 -11.65 -17.93
N PHE A 49 -8.01 -10.63 -17.14
CA PHE A 49 -7.17 -10.75 -15.96
C PHE A 49 -7.96 -10.32 -14.74
N ASN A 50 -7.53 -10.78 -13.59
CA ASN A 50 -7.98 -10.33 -12.29
C ASN A 50 -6.89 -9.45 -11.72
N GLU A 51 -7.16 -8.16 -11.56
CA GLU A 51 -6.23 -7.21 -10.96
C GLU A 51 -6.51 -7.05 -9.48
N LYS A 52 -5.41 -7.04 -8.72
CA LYS A 52 -5.43 -6.78 -7.27
C LYS A 52 -4.26 -5.88 -6.93
N SER A 53 -4.44 -5.04 -5.95
CA SER A 53 -3.43 -4.13 -5.42
C SER A 53 -2.59 -3.38 -6.47
N LEU A 54 -2.41 -2.11 -6.24
CA LEU A 54 -1.74 -1.18 -7.12
C LEU A 54 -0.74 -0.34 -6.32
N ALA A 55 0.50 -0.25 -6.77
CA ALA A 55 1.50 0.65 -6.21
C ALA A 55 1.96 1.65 -7.25
N ILE A 56 1.82 2.92 -6.95
CA ILE A 56 2.37 4.02 -7.77
C ILE A 56 3.63 4.55 -7.08
N SER A 57 4.70 4.74 -7.83
CA SER A 57 5.93 5.31 -7.28
C SER A 57 5.70 6.70 -6.68
N PRO A 58 6.43 7.11 -5.63
CA PRO A 58 6.25 8.41 -4.99
C PRO A 58 6.40 9.61 -5.91
N ILE A 59 7.07 9.46 -7.05
CA ILE A 59 7.23 10.51 -8.07
C ILE A 59 6.32 10.30 -9.30
N GLY A 60 5.50 9.23 -9.32
CA GLY A 60 4.48 8.99 -10.35
C GLY A 60 5.04 8.55 -11.71
N ASP A 61 6.21 7.93 -11.76
CA ASP A 61 6.86 7.48 -12.99
C ASP A 61 6.87 5.96 -13.20
N GLU A 62 6.47 5.20 -12.18
CA GLU A 62 6.34 3.74 -12.22
C GLU A 62 5.03 3.31 -11.55
N VAL A 63 4.39 2.32 -12.11
CA VAL A 63 3.19 1.67 -11.56
C VAL A 63 3.42 0.17 -11.56
N PHE A 64 3.23 -0.46 -10.40
CA PHE A 64 3.20 -1.90 -10.24
C PHE A 64 1.80 -2.33 -9.81
N PHE A 65 1.34 -3.46 -10.31
CA PHE A 65 0.03 -4.01 -9.95
C PHE A 65 0.05 -5.53 -10.08
N SER A 66 -0.78 -6.19 -9.30
CA SER A 66 -0.93 -7.63 -9.37
C SER A 66 -1.97 -7.99 -10.41
N ALA A 67 -1.65 -8.85 -11.36
CA ALA A 67 -2.59 -9.33 -12.37
C ALA A 67 -2.34 -10.80 -12.74
N GLY A 68 -3.40 -11.50 -13.10
CA GLY A 68 -3.32 -12.88 -13.55
C GLY A 68 -4.69 -13.47 -13.83
N PRO A 69 -4.75 -14.70 -14.37
CA PRO A 69 -6.02 -15.39 -14.63
C PRO A 69 -6.73 -15.82 -13.33
N GLY A 70 -6.12 -15.61 -12.20
CA GLY A 70 -6.61 -15.94 -10.86
C GLY A 70 -5.51 -16.48 -9.96
N TRP A 71 -5.85 -16.71 -8.70
CA TRP A 71 -4.97 -17.38 -7.74
C TRP A 71 -4.75 -18.87 -8.12
N PRO A 72 -3.52 -19.42 -8.12
CA PRO A 72 -2.24 -18.83 -7.69
C PRO A 72 -1.35 -18.33 -8.85
N GLU A 73 -1.89 -17.99 -9.98
CA GLU A 73 -1.13 -17.63 -11.19
C GLU A 73 -0.90 -16.11 -11.32
N CYS A 74 -1.16 -15.35 -10.24
CA CYS A 74 -0.95 -13.92 -10.19
C CYS A 74 0.53 -13.55 -10.26
N LYS A 75 0.84 -12.48 -11.00
CA LYS A 75 2.17 -11.90 -11.16
C LYS A 75 2.11 -10.40 -10.90
N ILE A 76 3.22 -9.84 -10.44
CA ILE A 76 3.37 -8.39 -10.44
C ILE A 76 3.74 -7.94 -11.85
N MET A 77 2.87 -7.11 -12.40
CA MET A 77 3.07 -6.39 -13.65
C MET A 77 3.65 -5.01 -13.35
N TYR A 78 4.36 -4.42 -14.31
CA TYR A 78 4.82 -3.04 -14.18
C TYR A 78 4.72 -2.24 -15.46
N ILE A 79 4.54 -0.93 -15.30
CA ILE A 79 4.49 0.09 -16.32
C ILE A 79 5.43 1.21 -15.89
N LYS A 80 6.19 1.75 -16.82
CA LYS A 80 7.17 2.79 -16.56
C LYS A 80 6.99 3.96 -17.51
N LYS A 81 7.22 5.16 -17.01
CA LYS A 81 7.22 6.37 -17.84
C LYS A 81 8.61 6.65 -18.37
N ILE A 82 8.79 6.60 -19.69
CA ILE A 82 10.06 6.86 -20.39
C ILE A 82 9.82 7.98 -21.39
N ASN A 83 10.61 9.06 -21.33
CA ASN A 83 10.46 10.23 -22.19
C ASN A 83 9.00 10.76 -22.24
N ASN A 84 8.36 10.87 -21.08
CA ASN A 84 6.95 11.28 -20.90
C ASN A 84 5.91 10.37 -21.57
N LYS A 85 6.25 9.13 -21.91
CA LYS A 85 5.32 8.12 -22.44
C LYS A 85 5.33 6.89 -21.53
N TRP A 86 4.15 6.37 -21.24
CA TRP A 86 3.99 5.11 -20.53
C TRP A 86 4.31 3.94 -21.45
N THR A 87 5.02 2.94 -20.91
CA THR A 87 5.26 1.67 -21.60
C THR A 87 4.03 0.78 -21.55
N GLU A 88 3.98 -0.25 -22.38
CA GLU A 88 3.03 -1.34 -22.21
C GLU A 88 3.32 -2.09 -20.90
N PRO A 89 2.27 -2.67 -20.25
CA PRO A 89 2.44 -3.48 -19.05
C PRO A 89 3.21 -4.77 -19.37
N LYS A 90 4.11 -5.16 -18.47
CA LYS A 90 4.86 -6.41 -18.56
C LYS A 90 5.15 -7.00 -17.18
N VAL A 91 5.38 -8.30 -17.12
CA VAL A 91 5.73 -8.99 -15.87
C VAL A 91 7.06 -8.44 -15.34
N ALA A 92 7.10 -8.10 -14.04
CA ALA A 92 8.33 -7.68 -13.38
C ALA A 92 9.34 -8.85 -13.32
N GLU A 93 10.63 -8.58 -13.53
CA GLU A 93 11.66 -9.63 -13.61
C GLU A 93 11.71 -10.51 -12.35
N PHE A 94 11.53 -9.91 -11.18
CA PHE A 94 11.50 -10.64 -9.90
C PHE A 94 10.23 -11.50 -9.70
N SER A 95 9.24 -11.37 -10.58
CA SER A 95 7.94 -12.05 -10.54
C SER A 95 7.84 -13.24 -11.51
N ILE A 96 8.80 -13.43 -12.41
CA ILE A 96 8.68 -14.40 -13.53
C ILE A 96 8.46 -15.83 -13.03
N ASP A 97 9.28 -16.30 -12.09
CA ASP A 97 9.38 -17.72 -11.73
C ASP A 97 8.59 -18.11 -10.47
N CYS A 98 7.83 -17.22 -9.87
CA CYS A 98 7.09 -17.48 -8.64
C CYS A 98 5.78 -16.70 -8.59
N PHE A 99 4.86 -17.13 -7.72
CA PHE A 99 3.71 -16.32 -7.36
C PHE A 99 4.18 -15.04 -6.66
N THR A 100 3.65 -13.88 -7.08
CA THR A 100 3.89 -12.59 -6.46
C THR A 100 2.65 -11.72 -6.52
N THR A 101 2.40 -10.96 -5.46
CA THR A 101 1.22 -10.09 -5.36
C THR A 101 1.50 -8.91 -4.41
N GLU A 102 0.58 -7.95 -4.39
CA GLU A 102 0.49 -6.87 -3.40
C GLU A 102 1.79 -6.03 -3.33
N PRO A 103 2.18 -5.38 -4.45
CA PRO A 103 3.31 -4.49 -4.45
C PRO A 103 3.01 -3.23 -3.62
N ALA A 104 4.03 -2.74 -2.89
CA ALA A 104 3.95 -1.50 -2.12
C ALA A 104 5.30 -0.77 -2.13
N PHE A 105 5.32 0.50 -2.51
CA PHE A 105 6.53 1.32 -2.44
C PHE A 105 6.84 1.75 -1.02
N SER A 106 8.14 1.80 -0.68
CA SER A 106 8.55 2.65 0.44
C SER A 106 8.28 4.12 0.10
N PRO A 107 7.93 4.97 1.08
CA PRO A 107 7.60 6.39 0.84
C PRO A 107 8.73 7.20 0.18
N ASP A 108 9.99 6.76 0.32
CA ASP A 108 11.15 7.37 -0.34
C ASP A 108 11.44 6.80 -1.75
N GLY A 109 10.66 5.80 -2.19
CA GLY A 109 10.79 5.14 -3.50
C GLY A 109 12.01 4.24 -3.67
N LYS A 110 12.79 4.00 -2.61
CA LYS A 110 13.99 3.17 -2.70
C LYS A 110 13.69 1.68 -2.77
N TYR A 111 12.59 1.25 -2.19
CA TYR A 111 12.22 -0.17 -2.11
C TYR A 111 10.81 -0.37 -2.64
N LEU A 112 10.62 -1.52 -3.30
CA LEU A 112 9.30 -2.09 -3.57
C LEU A 112 9.17 -3.37 -2.76
N TYR A 113 8.18 -3.42 -1.88
CA TYR A 113 7.81 -4.59 -1.08
C TYR A 113 6.70 -5.36 -1.77
N TYR A 114 6.60 -6.64 -1.51
CA TYR A 114 5.56 -7.49 -2.09
C TYR A 114 5.48 -8.84 -1.38
N SER A 115 4.38 -9.54 -1.58
CA SER A 115 4.18 -10.91 -1.11
C SER A 115 4.67 -11.90 -2.17
N SER A 116 5.38 -12.94 -1.77
CA SER A 116 5.88 -13.95 -2.71
C SER A 116 6.02 -15.35 -2.10
N SER A 117 5.71 -16.37 -2.91
CA SER A 117 5.98 -17.77 -2.60
C SER A 117 7.39 -18.22 -3.01
N LYS A 118 8.27 -17.29 -3.36
CA LYS A 118 9.65 -17.61 -3.79
C LYS A 118 10.38 -18.45 -2.75
N GLY A 119 10.87 -19.63 -3.16
CA GLY A 119 11.61 -20.54 -2.29
C GLY A 119 10.73 -21.32 -1.32
N MET A 120 9.40 -21.21 -1.40
CA MET A 120 8.46 -22.02 -0.62
C MET A 120 8.19 -23.36 -1.29
N GLN A 121 7.94 -24.40 -0.48
CA GLN A 121 7.54 -25.71 -0.99
C GLN A 121 6.07 -25.72 -1.43
N ASP A 122 5.21 -24.97 -0.75
CA ASP A 122 3.82 -24.75 -1.10
C ASP A 122 3.65 -23.35 -1.69
N ILE A 123 3.13 -23.26 -2.90
CA ILE A 123 2.84 -22.01 -3.59
C ILE A 123 1.81 -21.14 -2.85
N LYS A 124 1.03 -21.73 -1.96
CA LYS A 124 0.09 -21.02 -1.10
C LYS A 124 0.75 -20.37 0.12
N GLN A 125 1.98 -20.77 0.46
CA GLN A 125 2.76 -20.15 1.52
C GLN A 125 3.57 -19.00 0.93
N TYR A 126 3.47 -17.81 1.50
CA TYR A 126 4.22 -16.64 1.06
C TYR A 126 4.66 -15.79 2.22
N CYS A 127 5.72 -15.03 1.97
CA CYS A 127 6.37 -14.12 2.90
C CYS A 127 6.54 -12.74 2.26
N ILE A 128 6.95 -11.77 3.06
CA ILE A 128 7.24 -10.43 2.56
C ILE A 128 8.67 -10.36 2.02
N TRP A 129 8.77 -9.93 0.77
CA TRP A 129 10.00 -9.68 0.05
C TRP A 129 10.13 -8.21 -0.33
N ARG A 130 11.32 -7.77 -0.65
CA ARG A 130 11.55 -6.48 -1.28
C ARG A 130 12.63 -6.54 -2.35
N VAL A 131 12.59 -5.59 -3.28
CA VAL A 131 13.66 -5.24 -4.20
C VAL A 131 14.07 -3.79 -3.96
N GLU A 132 15.37 -3.51 -4.17
CA GLU A 132 15.93 -2.17 -4.05
C GLU A 132 16.04 -1.50 -5.43
N LYS A 133 15.70 -0.22 -5.52
CA LYS A 133 15.85 0.56 -6.75
C LYS A 133 17.33 0.92 -6.95
N ILE A 134 17.92 0.44 -8.04
CA ILE A 134 19.32 0.69 -8.41
C ILE A 134 19.34 1.46 -9.74
N GLY A 135 19.48 2.77 -9.65
CA GLY A 135 19.31 3.66 -10.79
C GLY A 135 17.92 3.55 -11.39
N ASN A 136 17.84 3.11 -12.64
CA ASN A 136 16.56 2.92 -13.35
C ASN A 136 16.03 1.47 -13.32
N ASN A 137 16.67 0.57 -12.59
CA ASN A 137 16.34 -0.84 -12.51
C ASN A 137 16.06 -1.27 -11.08
N TRP A 138 15.54 -2.48 -10.91
CA TRP A 138 15.29 -3.12 -9.64
C TRP A 138 16.31 -4.22 -9.38
N GLY A 139 16.86 -4.27 -8.16
CA GLY A 139 17.89 -5.20 -7.75
C GLY A 139 17.36 -6.60 -7.46
N ALA A 140 18.22 -7.46 -6.92
CA ALA A 140 17.84 -8.82 -6.56
C ALA A 140 16.83 -8.85 -5.41
N PRO A 141 15.83 -9.76 -5.44
CA PRO A 141 14.87 -9.95 -4.38
C PRO A 141 15.52 -10.36 -3.05
N LYS A 142 15.08 -9.74 -1.96
CA LYS A 142 15.47 -10.08 -0.59
C LYS A 142 14.23 -10.34 0.25
N LYS A 143 14.15 -11.51 0.91
CA LYS A 143 13.13 -11.80 1.92
C LYS A 143 13.40 -10.92 3.15
N VAL A 144 12.37 -10.28 3.69
CA VAL A 144 12.50 -9.32 4.79
C VAL A 144 11.66 -9.65 6.01
N ILE A 145 10.50 -10.28 5.82
CA ILE A 145 9.67 -10.83 6.88
C ILE A 145 9.47 -12.32 6.57
N ASP A 146 9.64 -13.16 7.56
CA ASP A 146 9.45 -14.61 7.46
C ASP A 146 9.21 -15.16 8.87
N ILE A 147 7.95 -15.32 9.22
CA ILE A 147 7.58 -16.08 10.43
C ILE A 147 7.74 -17.55 10.07
N ALA A 148 8.77 -18.22 10.60
CA ALA A 148 9.15 -19.58 10.24
C ALA A 148 8.12 -20.64 10.72
N ASP A 149 6.82 -20.36 10.54
CA ASP A 149 5.70 -21.29 10.76
C ASP A 149 4.95 -21.51 9.43
N PRO A 150 4.95 -22.72 8.86
CA PRO A 150 4.30 -23.00 7.58
C PRO A 150 2.78 -22.81 7.59
N LYS A 151 2.18 -22.60 8.76
CA LYS A 151 0.74 -22.33 8.91
C LYS A 151 0.42 -20.84 8.80
N ILE A 152 1.42 -19.98 8.93
CA ILE A 152 1.30 -18.53 8.85
C ILE A 152 1.75 -18.06 7.47
N TRP A 153 0.94 -17.24 6.82
CA TRP A 153 1.24 -16.61 5.55
C TRP A 153 1.31 -15.10 5.78
N GLU A 154 2.41 -14.47 5.38
CA GLU A 154 2.57 -13.02 5.48
C GLU A 154 2.29 -12.37 4.12
N PHE A 155 1.34 -11.45 4.10
CA PHE A 155 0.95 -10.79 2.86
C PHE A 155 0.48 -9.34 3.07
N HIS A 156 0.27 -8.63 1.96
CA HIS A 156 -0.18 -7.25 1.87
C HIS A 156 0.68 -6.29 2.70
N PRO A 157 1.99 -6.13 2.35
CA PRO A 157 2.86 -5.18 3.05
C PRO A 157 2.50 -3.74 2.72
N THR A 158 2.51 -2.85 3.73
CA THR A 158 2.52 -1.40 3.56
C THR A 158 3.57 -0.77 4.47
N ILE A 159 4.16 0.35 4.05
CA ILE A 159 5.40 0.86 4.66
C ILE A 159 5.24 2.31 5.07
N THR A 160 5.69 2.64 6.29
CA THR A 160 5.74 3.99 6.82
C THR A 160 7.02 4.73 6.46
N LYS A 161 7.08 6.05 6.67
CA LYS A 161 8.30 6.85 6.52
C LYS A 161 9.40 6.44 7.51
N SER A 162 9.03 5.90 8.67
CA SER A 162 9.99 5.37 9.65
C SER A 162 10.60 4.02 9.23
N GLY A 163 10.08 3.40 8.16
CA GLY A 163 10.49 2.08 7.69
C GLY A 163 9.74 0.91 8.36
N THR A 164 8.77 1.18 9.24
CA THR A 164 7.91 0.13 9.80
C THR A 164 7.07 -0.49 8.68
N VAL A 165 7.06 -1.81 8.59
CA VAL A 165 6.19 -2.57 7.69
C VAL A 165 4.98 -3.06 8.45
N TYR A 166 3.78 -2.76 7.94
CA TYR A 166 2.51 -3.35 8.37
C TYR A 166 2.12 -4.41 7.35
N PHE A 167 1.59 -5.53 7.81
CA PHE A 167 1.22 -6.66 6.94
C PHE A 167 0.20 -7.57 7.61
N CYS A 168 -0.45 -8.42 6.85
CA CYS A 168 -1.33 -9.46 7.38
C CYS A 168 -0.55 -10.72 7.68
N CYS A 169 -0.81 -11.33 8.84
CA CYS A 169 -0.50 -12.72 9.14
C CYS A 169 -1.80 -13.52 9.11
N TRP A 170 -1.89 -14.47 8.19
CA TRP A 170 -3.01 -15.37 8.04
C TRP A 170 -2.69 -16.74 8.64
N ASP A 171 -3.45 -17.15 9.66
CA ASP A 171 -3.37 -18.50 10.19
C ASP A 171 -4.22 -19.44 9.32
N SER A 172 -3.55 -20.25 8.52
CA SER A 172 -4.21 -21.13 7.54
C SER A 172 -5.02 -22.28 8.19
N LEU A 173 -4.77 -22.62 9.45
CA LEU A 173 -5.56 -23.61 10.19
C LEU A 173 -6.81 -22.99 10.80
N LYS A 174 -6.70 -21.79 11.36
CA LYS A 174 -7.83 -21.11 11.99
C LYS A 174 -8.67 -20.32 10.99
N GLN A 175 -8.15 -20.13 9.77
CA GLN A 175 -8.78 -19.29 8.73
C GLN A 175 -9.06 -17.87 9.24
N VAL A 176 -8.06 -17.26 9.89
CA VAL A 176 -8.16 -15.92 10.46
C VAL A 176 -6.90 -15.12 10.19
N GLY A 177 -7.07 -13.89 9.70
CA GLY A 177 -6.03 -12.89 9.54
C GLY A 177 -5.92 -11.98 10.76
N ASN A 178 -4.74 -11.44 10.98
CA ASN A 178 -4.49 -10.37 11.93
C ASN A 178 -3.41 -9.45 11.37
N ILE A 179 -3.51 -8.17 11.69
CA ILE A 179 -2.52 -7.20 11.28
C ILE A 179 -1.32 -7.23 12.23
N TYR A 180 -0.13 -7.27 11.66
CA TYR A 180 1.15 -7.20 12.36
C TYR A 180 1.97 -6.03 11.85
N GLN A 181 2.92 -5.61 12.67
CA GLN A 181 3.93 -4.63 12.30
C GLN A 181 5.32 -5.15 12.67
N SER A 182 6.32 -4.74 11.88
CA SER A 182 7.73 -4.95 12.20
C SER A 182 8.51 -3.68 11.92
N LYS A 183 9.31 -3.23 12.89
CA LYS A 183 10.11 -2.01 12.80
C LYS A 183 11.46 -2.30 12.18
N TYR A 184 11.96 -1.38 11.37
CA TYR A 184 13.32 -1.47 10.86
C TYR A 184 14.29 -0.82 11.85
N SER A 185 15.20 -1.59 12.43
CA SER A 185 16.22 -1.13 13.36
C SER A 185 17.52 -1.88 13.13
N ASP A 186 18.65 -1.18 13.22
CA ASP A 186 19.99 -1.76 13.14
C ASP A 186 20.26 -2.64 11.90
N GLY A 187 19.63 -2.29 10.78
CA GLY A 187 19.83 -2.99 9.51
C GLY A 187 18.93 -4.21 9.29
N ALA A 188 18.01 -4.50 10.23
CA ALA A 188 17.08 -5.63 10.17
C ALA A 188 15.68 -5.24 10.62
N TYR A 189 14.70 -6.08 10.30
CA TYR A 189 13.37 -6.00 10.85
C TYR A 189 13.31 -6.71 12.21
N THR A 190 12.57 -6.11 13.15
CA THR A 190 12.29 -6.72 14.48
C THR A 190 11.34 -7.89 14.32
N GLU A 191 11.24 -8.73 15.37
CA GLU A 191 10.16 -9.70 15.44
C GLU A 191 8.79 -9.02 15.26
N PRO A 192 7.89 -9.60 14.46
CA PRO A 192 6.57 -9.04 14.23
C PRO A 192 5.71 -8.93 15.48
N GLU A 193 5.11 -7.77 15.68
CA GLU A 193 4.18 -7.51 16.79
C GLU A 193 2.76 -7.34 16.24
N LYS A 194 1.78 -7.99 16.88
CA LYS A 194 0.38 -7.84 16.52
C LYS A 194 -0.11 -6.41 16.77
N VAL A 195 -0.73 -5.80 15.78
CA VAL A 195 -1.43 -4.51 15.92
C VAL A 195 -2.76 -4.75 16.62
N VAL A 196 -2.99 -4.03 17.72
CA VAL A 196 -4.23 -4.14 18.49
C VAL A 196 -5.25 -3.15 17.94
N LEU A 197 -6.19 -3.65 17.14
CA LEU A 197 -7.38 -2.92 16.73
C LEU A 197 -8.54 -3.27 17.67
N ARG A 198 -9.22 -2.24 18.19
CA ARG A 198 -10.26 -2.43 19.21
C ARG A 198 -11.63 -2.53 18.58
N PHE A 199 -11.90 -3.64 17.92
CA PHE A 199 -13.26 -4.01 17.55
C PHE A 199 -14.03 -4.52 18.78
N ASP A 200 -15.30 -4.15 18.90
CA ASP A 200 -16.17 -4.72 19.96
C ASP A 200 -16.42 -6.22 19.71
N ILE A 201 -16.51 -6.60 18.44
CA ILE A 201 -16.58 -7.99 17.99
C ILE A 201 -15.34 -8.24 17.11
N GLN A 202 -14.45 -9.09 17.57
CA GLN A 202 -13.25 -9.50 16.84
C GLN A 202 -13.65 -10.32 15.61
N GLY A 203 -13.06 -9.95 14.47
CA GLY A 203 -13.16 -10.68 13.21
C GLY A 203 -11.79 -11.14 12.72
N SER A 204 -11.74 -11.48 11.46
CA SER A 204 -10.50 -11.67 10.70
C SER A 204 -10.12 -10.33 10.07
N ASP A 205 -8.91 -9.84 10.33
CA ASP A 205 -8.41 -8.55 9.85
C ASP A 205 -7.33 -8.79 8.79
N THR A 206 -7.50 -8.18 7.60
CA THR A 206 -6.60 -8.35 6.45
C THR A 206 -6.31 -7.02 5.76
N ASP A 207 -5.48 -7.06 4.74
CA ASP A 207 -5.22 -6.00 3.76
C ASP A 207 -4.97 -4.62 4.39
N PRO A 208 -3.93 -4.47 5.24
CA PRO A 208 -3.63 -3.20 5.88
C PRO A 208 -3.10 -2.18 4.87
N PHE A 209 -3.62 -0.96 4.90
CA PHE A 209 -2.98 0.22 4.32
C PHE A 209 -2.66 1.21 5.44
N VAL A 210 -1.38 1.44 5.72
CA VAL A 210 -0.96 2.43 6.71
C VAL A 210 -0.61 3.76 6.05
N ASP A 211 -1.10 4.87 6.61
CA ASP A 211 -0.62 6.21 6.24
C ASP A 211 0.92 6.30 6.46
N PRO A 212 1.69 6.86 5.52
CA PRO A 212 3.14 6.96 5.67
C PRO A 212 3.62 7.67 6.96
N ASP A 213 2.82 8.58 7.52
CA ASP A 213 3.06 9.23 8.81
C ASP A 213 2.35 8.52 9.98
N GLU A 214 1.77 7.34 9.75
CA GLU A 214 1.01 6.54 10.72
C GLU A 214 -0.18 7.27 11.36
N LYS A 215 -0.82 8.20 10.66
CA LYS A 215 -1.99 8.93 11.18
C LYS A 215 -3.24 8.08 11.21
N TYR A 216 -3.36 7.16 10.26
CA TYR A 216 -4.47 6.22 10.15
C TYR A 216 -4.02 4.89 9.54
N LEU A 217 -4.79 3.87 9.81
CA LEU A 217 -4.68 2.51 9.28
C LEU A 217 -6.03 2.10 8.70
N ILE A 218 -6.07 1.75 7.42
CA ILE A 218 -7.24 1.14 6.78
C ILE A 218 -7.02 -0.37 6.80
N THR A 219 -8.07 -1.13 7.10
CA THR A 219 -8.05 -2.60 7.11
C THR A 219 -9.36 -3.14 6.58
N SER A 220 -9.32 -4.35 6.04
CA SER A 220 -10.53 -5.13 5.76
C SER A 220 -10.78 -6.07 6.92
N SER A 221 -12.04 -6.15 7.40
CA SER A 221 -12.37 -6.97 8.56
C SER A 221 -13.76 -7.59 8.46
N THR A 222 -13.90 -8.80 9.01
CA THR A 222 -15.20 -9.44 9.27
C THR A 222 -15.75 -9.13 10.66
N GLY A 223 -15.21 -8.10 11.31
CA GLY A 223 -15.58 -7.69 12.66
C GLY A 223 -16.94 -7.00 12.77
N GLN A 224 -17.07 -6.20 13.83
CA GLN A 224 -18.33 -5.52 14.15
C GLN A 224 -18.88 -4.69 12.98
N ASN A 225 -20.19 -4.81 12.75
CA ASN A 225 -20.94 -4.10 11.70
C ASN A 225 -20.50 -4.43 10.26
N SER A 226 -19.78 -5.52 10.03
CA SER A 226 -19.58 -6.05 8.69
C SER A 226 -20.94 -6.44 8.08
N LYS A 227 -21.16 -6.08 6.82
CA LYS A 227 -22.44 -6.31 6.12
C LYS A 227 -22.57 -7.66 5.45
N GLY A 228 -21.48 -8.35 5.27
CA GLY A 228 -21.46 -9.64 4.56
C GLY A 228 -20.17 -10.36 4.83
N GLY A 229 -19.20 -10.24 3.92
CA GLY A 229 -17.85 -10.74 4.06
C GLY A 229 -16.94 -9.74 4.78
N TYR A 230 -15.80 -9.45 4.18
CA TYR A 230 -14.91 -8.39 4.64
C TYR A 230 -15.48 -7.03 4.28
N ASP A 231 -15.51 -6.13 5.25
CA ASP A 231 -15.79 -4.71 5.07
C ASP A 231 -14.52 -3.88 5.32
N THR A 232 -14.43 -2.70 4.72
CA THR A 232 -13.34 -1.75 4.95
C THR A 232 -13.61 -0.89 6.16
N TYR A 233 -12.57 -0.72 6.99
CA TYR A 233 -12.56 0.11 8.19
C TYR A 233 -11.35 1.03 8.21
N ILE A 234 -11.44 2.14 8.95
CA ILE A 234 -10.33 3.03 9.25
C ILE A 234 -10.18 3.21 10.77
N SER A 235 -8.93 3.17 11.23
CA SER A 235 -8.55 3.48 12.61
C SER A 235 -7.58 4.64 12.62
N TYR A 236 -7.78 5.63 13.49
CA TYR A 236 -6.85 6.74 13.66
C TYR A 236 -5.89 6.49 14.82
N LYS A 237 -4.63 6.93 14.66
CA LYS A 237 -3.60 6.79 15.71
C LYS A 237 -3.74 7.92 16.73
N LYS A 238 -3.69 7.57 18.01
CA LYS A 238 -3.65 8.53 19.12
C LYS A 238 -2.23 9.03 19.38
N GLU A 239 -2.11 10.09 20.15
CA GLU A 239 -0.81 10.64 20.61
C GLU A 239 0.00 9.62 21.44
N ASP A 240 -0.66 8.71 22.17
CA ASP A 240 -0.02 7.65 22.95
C ASP A 240 0.45 6.46 22.08
N GLY A 241 0.26 6.53 20.76
CA GLY A 241 0.62 5.50 19.79
C GLY A 241 -0.39 4.36 19.66
N SER A 242 -1.47 4.31 20.46
CA SER A 242 -2.55 3.34 20.31
C SER A 242 -3.49 3.71 19.15
N TRP A 243 -4.26 2.73 18.68
CA TRP A 243 -5.27 2.94 17.63
C TRP A 243 -6.64 3.16 18.24
N LEU A 244 -7.42 4.10 17.68
CA LEU A 244 -8.84 4.28 17.98
C LEU A 244 -9.63 3.06 17.49
N SER A 245 -10.86 2.89 18.01
CA SER A 245 -11.78 1.86 17.51
C SER A 245 -12.02 2.05 16.02
N PRO A 246 -12.02 0.96 15.21
CA PRO A 246 -12.23 1.03 13.79
C PRO A 246 -13.60 1.56 13.42
N ILE A 247 -13.66 2.42 12.41
CA ILE A 247 -14.88 3.02 11.85
C ILE A 247 -15.15 2.36 10.50
N ASN A 248 -16.34 1.80 10.30
CA ASN A 248 -16.75 1.21 9.03
C ASN A 248 -16.91 2.29 7.95
N PHE A 249 -16.41 2.04 6.73
CA PHE A 249 -16.50 3.00 5.60
C PHE A 249 -17.94 3.25 5.12
N GLY A 250 -18.89 2.40 5.52
CA GLY A 250 -20.32 2.53 5.19
C GLY A 250 -20.66 2.12 3.76
N ASP A 251 -21.94 2.25 3.43
CA ASP A 251 -22.60 1.70 2.24
C ASP A 251 -22.07 2.21 0.90
N LYS A 252 -21.35 3.32 0.89
CA LYS A 252 -20.72 3.83 -0.34
C LYS A 252 -19.57 2.94 -0.80
N PHE A 253 -18.92 2.27 0.13
CA PHE A 253 -17.73 1.45 -0.12
C PHE A 253 -17.95 -0.03 0.18
N ASN A 254 -18.68 -0.31 1.27
CA ASN A 254 -18.93 -1.66 1.75
C ASN A 254 -20.25 -2.22 1.21
N THR A 255 -20.19 -3.44 0.68
CA THR A 255 -21.29 -4.17 0.04
C THR A 255 -21.69 -5.41 0.84
N ILE A 256 -22.50 -6.29 0.29
CA ILE A 256 -22.80 -7.61 0.86
C ILE A 256 -21.73 -8.67 0.56
N GLY A 257 -20.73 -8.33 -0.26
CA GLY A 257 -19.60 -9.20 -0.62
C GLY A 257 -18.34 -8.89 0.22
N ASP A 258 -17.20 -9.31 -0.31
CA ASP A 258 -15.90 -8.95 0.24
C ASP A 258 -15.42 -7.62 -0.35
N ASP A 259 -15.24 -6.61 0.51
CA ASP A 259 -14.70 -5.30 0.16
C ASP A 259 -13.31 -5.17 0.80
N ASN A 260 -12.33 -5.78 0.14
CA ASN A 260 -10.95 -5.86 0.60
C ASN A 260 -10.01 -5.07 -0.29
N SER A 261 -8.82 -4.82 0.26
CA SER A 261 -7.70 -4.14 -0.39
C SER A 261 -8.04 -2.72 -0.85
N PHE A 262 -7.48 -1.77 -0.14
CA PHE A 262 -7.57 -0.35 -0.47
C PHE A 262 -6.17 0.24 -0.48
N ASP A 263 -5.89 1.06 -1.49
CA ASP A 263 -4.66 1.83 -1.56
C ASP A 263 -4.98 3.31 -1.77
N ILE A 264 -4.10 4.18 -1.31
CA ILE A 264 -4.20 5.62 -1.55
C ILE A 264 -3.02 6.04 -2.42
N SER A 265 -3.31 6.86 -3.44
CA SER A 265 -2.25 7.41 -4.30
C SER A 265 -1.20 8.17 -3.48
N PRO A 266 0.09 8.20 -3.91
CA PRO A 266 1.16 8.87 -3.17
C PRO A 266 0.92 10.37 -2.93
N ASP A 267 0.15 11.04 -3.78
CA ASP A 267 -0.27 12.43 -3.61
C ASP A 267 -1.53 12.60 -2.73
N GLY A 268 -2.07 11.49 -2.22
CA GLY A 268 -3.24 11.46 -1.33
C GLY A 268 -4.57 11.81 -2.00
N ARG A 269 -4.61 11.96 -3.33
CA ARG A 269 -5.81 12.45 -4.03
C ARG A 269 -6.84 11.36 -4.32
N PHE A 270 -6.42 10.13 -4.56
CA PHE A 270 -7.27 9.04 -5.00
C PHE A 270 -7.18 7.83 -4.09
N LEU A 271 -8.33 7.22 -3.86
CA LEU A 271 -8.52 5.94 -3.25
C LEU A 271 -8.68 4.90 -4.36
N PHE A 272 -7.91 3.83 -4.34
CA PHE A 272 -8.07 2.67 -5.20
C PHE A 272 -8.82 1.58 -4.46
N ILE A 273 -9.72 0.93 -5.15
CA ILE A 273 -10.68 -0.05 -4.62
C ILE A 273 -10.61 -1.27 -5.54
N TYR A 274 -10.44 -2.44 -4.95
CA TYR A 274 -10.37 -3.69 -5.69
C TYR A 274 -11.68 -4.46 -5.54
N LYS A 275 -12.42 -4.59 -6.62
CA LYS A 275 -13.70 -5.32 -6.65
C LYS A 275 -14.02 -5.83 -8.05
N GLN A 276 -14.75 -6.94 -8.13
CA GLN A 276 -15.13 -7.56 -9.39
C GLN A 276 -13.92 -7.86 -10.30
N ASP A 277 -12.80 -8.25 -9.67
CA ASP A 277 -11.53 -8.57 -10.32
C ASP A 277 -10.85 -7.41 -11.08
N ASP A 278 -11.25 -6.15 -10.80
CA ASP A 278 -10.74 -4.94 -11.43
C ASP A 278 -10.35 -3.87 -10.41
N VAL A 279 -9.54 -2.89 -10.85
CA VAL A 279 -9.13 -1.72 -10.08
C VAL A 279 -10.07 -0.56 -10.37
N TYR A 280 -10.76 -0.06 -9.36
CA TYR A 280 -11.56 1.16 -9.41
C TYR A 280 -10.87 2.29 -8.66
N TRP A 281 -11.18 3.52 -8.98
CA TRP A 281 -10.68 4.69 -8.27
C TRP A 281 -11.73 5.76 -8.02
N THR A 282 -11.51 6.59 -6.99
CA THR A 282 -12.37 7.72 -6.60
C THR A 282 -11.55 8.77 -5.86
N GLU A 283 -12.06 10.01 -5.75
CA GLU A 283 -11.38 11.03 -4.94
C GLU A 283 -11.42 10.70 -3.44
N THR A 284 -10.24 10.73 -2.80
CA THR A 284 -10.07 10.44 -1.36
C THR A 284 -10.76 11.47 -0.46
N LYS A 285 -10.78 12.76 -0.88
CA LYS A 285 -11.28 13.86 -0.05
C LYS A 285 -12.72 13.68 0.43
N GLY A 286 -13.61 13.20 -0.44
CA GLY A 286 -15.00 12.92 -0.09
C GLY A 286 -15.13 11.71 0.84
N ALA A 287 -14.34 10.67 0.61
CA ALA A 287 -14.34 9.44 1.38
C ALA A 287 -13.88 9.66 2.85
N LEU A 288 -12.67 10.17 3.05
CA LEU A 288 -12.10 10.34 4.39
C LEU A 288 -12.75 11.47 5.20
N LYS A 289 -13.30 12.51 4.55
CA LYS A 289 -13.99 13.59 5.25
C LYS A 289 -15.30 13.15 5.89
N SER A 290 -16.06 12.28 5.23
CA SER A 290 -17.31 11.74 5.78
C SER A 290 -17.08 10.88 7.01
N LEU A 291 -15.93 10.18 7.08
CA LEU A 291 -15.57 9.31 8.19
C LEU A 291 -15.15 10.08 9.44
N ARG A 292 -14.45 11.23 9.28
CA ARG A 292 -14.04 12.08 10.42
C ARG A 292 -15.21 12.77 11.12
N LYS A 293 -16.28 13.11 10.39
CA LYS A 293 -17.44 13.81 10.96
C LYS A 293 -18.28 12.97 11.92
N ASN A 294 -18.16 11.63 11.86
CA ASN A 294 -18.93 10.74 12.72
C ASN A 294 -18.31 10.55 14.11
N ASP A 295 -17.06 11.00 14.34
CA ASP A 295 -16.33 10.79 15.59
C ASP A 295 -16.18 12.03 16.48
N ASP A 296 -16.53 13.22 16.03
CA ASP A 296 -16.53 14.42 16.87
C ASP A 296 -17.97 14.89 17.11
N PRO A 297 -18.57 14.56 18.29
CA PRO A 297 -19.90 15.03 18.65
C PRO A 297 -19.95 16.56 18.94
N ASN A 298 -18.82 17.30 18.82
CA ASN A 298 -18.70 18.73 19.11
C ASN A 298 -18.28 19.59 17.89
N GLU A 299 -18.18 19.05 16.65
CA GLU A 299 -18.07 19.85 15.42
C GLU A 299 -19.36 19.92 14.61
#